data_d21b21cbb15e42d825ad0ead7aac524d
#
_entry.id   d21b21cbb15e42d825ad0ead7aac524d
#
_cell.length_a   1.000
_cell.length_b   1.000
_cell.length_c   1.000
_cell.angle_alpha   90.00
_cell.angle_beta   90.00
_cell.angle_gamma   90.00
#
_symmetry.space_group_name_H-M   'P 1'
#
loop_
_entity.id
_entity.type
_entity.pdbx_description
1 polymer ?
#
loop_
_entity_poly.entity_id
_entity_poly.type
_entity_poly.pdbx_seq_one_letter_code
_entity_poly.pdbx_strand_id
1 'polypeptide(L)'
;MKILLTTLNSKYVHSNLALKYLYTVVAGEYSDVEVREYTINSDPDYVYSELVRANYDMVCFSCYIWNVEHIKVLGRELKLARPDLKICVGGPEVSYCGPEFARENPWADFILCGEGEYPFYRFCQVLNEPLRPFETVPGLIYRQDGKIYVNCQIEPMDFNLIPFPYSILDCEPDRVVYYESSRGCPFGCAYCLSAAERGVRALEMDRVKSEIGYFIYKKVMQVKFIDRTFNYDKNRAYEIFKYIMDNDNGVTNFHFEICADLLDDHTMELLAGARKGLFDFEIGIQSCNPQTLEAINRKENVYPVLYNTERLVKLGNIHVHVDLIAGLPYETYELFARSFNKVYDLKADALQLGFLKVLTGTPLARQLEADGIVYRDHAPYEVIATDYMKAEELVRLKMIENMVDVYYNRGGYTRTLDYLIRTVDKGAFGFFEALADFYYESGFQHASRKKEDQYRIIFKFAQKLAADGQVPDAEAETLAILNADMEETMNPDTYKRFLRKGWEI
;
A
#
# COMPACT_ATOMS: atom_id res chain seq x y z
N MET A 1 0.69 -28.60 -20.70
CA MET A 1 -0.35 -28.16 -19.73
C MET A 1 -0.47 -26.67 -19.82
N LYS A 2 -1.64 -26.14 -20.14
CA LYS A 2 -1.87 -24.71 -20.27
C LYS A 2 -2.15 -24.09 -18.91
N ILE A 3 -1.29 -23.14 -18.48
CA ILE A 3 -1.31 -22.55 -17.13
C ILE A 3 -1.61 -21.05 -17.25
N LEU A 4 -2.56 -20.56 -16.44
CA LEU A 4 -2.80 -19.14 -16.27
C LEU A 4 -2.22 -18.69 -14.92
N LEU A 5 -1.35 -17.68 -14.94
CA LEU A 5 -0.96 -16.88 -13.79
C LEU A 5 -1.89 -15.67 -13.69
N THR A 6 -2.59 -15.52 -12.56
CA THR A 6 -3.59 -14.46 -12.43
C THR A 6 -3.70 -13.90 -11.02
N THR A 7 -4.30 -12.73 -10.92
CA THR A 7 -4.62 -12.06 -9.66
C THR A 7 -5.78 -11.08 -9.85
N LEU A 8 -6.35 -10.61 -8.73
CA LEU A 8 -7.21 -9.43 -8.70
C LEU A 8 -6.45 -8.30 -7.97
N ASN A 9 -5.98 -7.33 -8.71
CA ASN A 9 -5.29 -6.15 -8.15
C ASN A 9 -6.27 -5.26 -7.39
N SER A 10 -5.78 -4.46 -6.45
CA SER A 10 -6.61 -3.51 -5.68
C SER A 10 -7.25 -2.43 -6.56
N LYS A 11 -6.56 -1.98 -7.61
CA LYS A 11 -7.05 -1.01 -8.62
C LYS A 11 -6.44 -1.34 -9.99
N TYR A 12 -7.06 -0.84 -11.07
CA TYR A 12 -6.58 -1.04 -12.44
C TYR A 12 -5.15 -0.51 -12.67
N VAL A 13 -4.81 0.61 -12.05
CA VAL A 13 -3.49 1.24 -12.21
C VAL A 13 -2.33 0.39 -11.66
N HIS A 14 -2.60 -0.59 -10.81
CA HIS A 14 -1.59 -1.48 -10.25
C HIS A 14 -1.35 -2.70 -11.15
N SER A 15 -0.08 -3.11 -11.28
CA SER A 15 0.33 -4.37 -11.88
C SER A 15 0.91 -5.31 -10.82
N ASN A 16 0.97 -6.61 -11.12
CA ASN A 16 1.49 -7.60 -10.17
C ASN A 16 2.90 -8.05 -10.54
N LEU A 17 3.90 -7.55 -9.82
CA LEU A 17 5.30 -7.89 -10.08
C LEU A 17 5.60 -9.38 -9.84
N ALA A 18 4.98 -10.01 -8.82
CA ALA A 18 5.21 -11.43 -8.54
C ALA A 18 4.82 -12.32 -9.72
N LEU A 19 3.65 -12.08 -10.35
CA LEU A 19 3.26 -12.84 -11.55
C LEU A 19 4.22 -12.63 -12.71
N LYS A 20 4.76 -11.42 -12.86
CA LYS A 20 5.75 -11.11 -13.90
C LYS A 20 7.06 -11.90 -13.68
N TYR A 21 7.53 -12.00 -12.43
CA TYR A 21 8.68 -12.83 -12.08
C TYR A 21 8.41 -14.32 -12.35
N LEU A 22 7.27 -14.84 -11.88
CA LEU A 22 6.90 -16.26 -12.10
C LEU A 22 6.84 -16.59 -13.60
N TYR A 23 6.27 -15.70 -14.41
CA TYR A 23 6.27 -15.88 -15.87
C TYR A 23 7.68 -15.88 -16.43
N THR A 24 8.50 -14.93 -16.01
CA THR A 24 9.85 -14.71 -16.59
C THR A 24 10.78 -15.90 -16.34
N VAL A 25 10.69 -16.55 -15.17
CA VAL A 25 11.55 -17.72 -14.87
C VAL A 25 11.17 -18.98 -15.67
N VAL A 26 9.99 -19.01 -16.29
CA VAL A 26 9.51 -20.16 -17.09
C VAL A 26 9.37 -19.87 -18.58
N ALA A 27 9.34 -18.62 -19.00
CA ALA A 27 9.01 -18.20 -20.38
C ALA A 27 9.95 -18.79 -21.45
N GLY A 28 11.21 -19.09 -21.10
CA GLY A 28 12.18 -19.68 -22.02
C GLY A 28 11.95 -21.17 -22.32
N GLU A 29 11.25 -21.88 -21.43
CA GLU A 29 11.06 -23.34 -21.50
C GLU A 29 9.60 -23.76 -21.67
N TYR A 30 8.65 -22.93 -21.25
CA TYR A 30 7.22 -23.27 -21.20
C TYR A 30 6.38 -22.22 -21.94
N SER A 31 6.00 -22.52 -23.18
CA SER A 31 5.20 -21.62 -24.04
C SER A 31 3.71 -21.53 -23.63
N ASP A 32 3.23 -22.47 -22.82
CA ASP A 32 1.82 -22.62 -22.45
C ASP A 32 1.47 -21.91 -21.12
N VAL A 33 2.31 -20.99 -20.66
CA VAL A 33 2.06 -20.14 -19.48
C VAL A 33 1.63 -18.76 -19.95
N GLU A 34 0.49 -18.30 -19.45
CA GLU A 34 -0.05 -16.96 -19.74
C GLU A 34 -0.18 -16.16 -18.44
N VAL A 35 -0.10 -14.81 -18.55
CA VAL A 35 -0.37 -13.87 -17.45
C VAL A 35 -1.61 -13.06 -17.79
N ARG A 36 -2.56 -12.99 -16.86
CA ARG A 36 -3.73 -12.12 -17.00
C ARG A 36 -4.10 -11.54 -15.64
N GLU A 37 -4.25 -10.24 -15.59
CA GLU A 37 -4.56 -9.51 -14.36
C GLU A 37 -5.97 -8.92 -14.43
N TYR A 38 -6.72 -9.05 -13.33
CA TYR A 38 -8.01 -8.42 -13.09
C TYR A 38 -7.89 -7.46 -11.89
N THR A 39 -9.01 -6.87 -11.47
CA THR A 39 -9.08 -6.07 -10.25
C THR A 39 -10.23 -6.53 -9.37
N ILE A 40 -10.16 -6.23 -8.07
CA ILE A 40 -11.28 -6.46 -7.14
C ILE A 40 -12.54 -5.66 -7.51
N ASN A 41 -12.39 -4.63 -8.36
CA ASN A 41 -13.50 -3.81 -8.88
C ASN A 41 -14.05 -4.33 -10.22
N SER A 42 -13.44 -5.38 -10.80
CA SER A 42 -13.99 -6.05 -11.97
C SER A 42 -15.29 -6.76 -11.59
N ASP A 43 -16.24 -6.81 -12.53
CA ASP A 43 -17.45 -7.58 -12.33
C ASP A 43 -17.11 -9.05 -12.05
N PRO A 44 -17.53 -9.64 -10.89
CA PRO A 44 -17.19 -11.02 -10.52
C PRO A 44 -17.69 -12.05 -11.54
N ASP A 45 -18.88 -11.87 -12.11
CA ASP A 45 -19.44 -12.77 -13.11
C ASP A 45 -18.66 -12.71 -14.42
N TYR A 46 -18.15 -11.55 -14.77
CA TYR A 46 -17.24 -11.39 -15.91
C TYR A 46 -15.94 -12.18 -15.70
N VAL A 47 -15.26 -12.00 -14.55
CA VAL A 47 -14.02 -12.71 -14.24
C VAL A 47 -14.26 -14.22 -14.23
N TYR A 48 -15.32 -14.68 -13.55
CA TYR A 48 -15.72 -16.09 -13.52
C TYR A 48 -15.95 -16.65 -14.92
N SER A 49 -16.74 -15.95 -15.75
CA SER A 49 -17.06 -16.37 -17.12
C SER A 49 -15.82 -16.51 -18.00
N GLU A 50 -14.89 -15.55 -17.90
CA GLU A 50 -13.61 -15.61 -18.63
C GLU A 50 -12.80 -16.85 -18.25
N LEU A 51 -12.69 -17.15 -16.94
CA LEU A 51 -11.92 -18.29 -16.45
C LEU A 51 -12.58 -19.64 -16.76
N VAL A 52 -13.91 -19.73 -16.72
CA VAL A 52 -14.64 -20.97 -17.07
C VAL A 52 -14.54 -21.25 -18.57
N ARG A 53 -14.67 -20.23 -19.41
CA ARG A 53 -14.64 -20.37 -20.89
C ARG A 53 -13.23 -20.61 -21.44
N ALA A 54 -12.21 -20.14 -20.71
CA ALA A 54 -10.84 -20.33 -21.13
C ALA A 54 -10.41 -21.81 -20.95
N ASN A 55 -9.67 -22.32 -21.93
CA ASN A 55 -9.23 -23.71 -21.93
C ASN A 55 -7.88 -23.85 -21.20
N TYR A 56 -7.83 -23.48 -19.93
CA TYR A 56 -6.69 -23.74 -19.05
C TYR A 56 -6.83 -25.07 -18.33
N ASP A 57 -5.70 -25.76 -18.15
CA ASP A 57 -5.60 -26.96 -17.32
C ASP A 57 -5.36 -26.57 -15.85
N MET A 58 -4.73 -25.41 -15.63
CA MET A 58 -4.40 -24.88 -14.29
C MET A 58 -4.56 -23.38 -14.24
N VAL A 59 -5.09 -22.89 -13.12
CA VAL A 59 -5.14 -21.45 -12.77
C VAL A 59 -4.35 -21.25 -11.48
N CYS A 60 -3.36 -20.35 -11.52
CA CYS A 60 -2.51 -19.99 -10.37
C CYS A 60 -2.85 -18.57 -9.91
N PHE A 61 -3.36 -18.43 -8.70
CA PHE A 61 -3.73 -17.15 -8.11
C PHE A 61 -2.65 -16.61 -7.19
N SER A 62 -2.31 -15.33 -7.34
CA SER A 62 -1.52 -14.59 -6.36
C SER A 62 -2.43 -13.95 -5.31
N CYS A 63 -2.32 -14.43 -4.06
CA CYS A 63 -3.19 -14.08 -2.94
C CYS A 63 -2.58 -13.02 -2.03
N TYR A 64 -3.29 -11.91 -1.91
CA TYR A 64 -2.96 -10.78 -1.05
C TYR A 64 -4.14 -10.44 -0.14
N ILE A 65 -3.89 -9.66 0.89
CA ILE A 65 -4.90 -9.21 1.86
C ILE A 65 -6.13 -8.54 1.22
N TRP A 66 -5.98 -7.89 0.07
CA TRP A 66 -7.10 -7.22 -0.62
C TRP A 66 -7.92 -8.12 -1.52
N ASN A 67 -7.44 -9.31 -1.89
CA ASN A 67 -8.10 -10.16 -2.87
C ASN A 67 -8.41 -11.58 -2.38
N VAL A 68 -7.88 -12.02 -1.25
CA VAL A 68 -7.99 -13.39 -0.79
C VAL A 68 -9.46 -13.84 -0.63
N GLU A 69 -10.34 -12.98 -0.13
CA GLU A 69 -11.76 -13.31 0.03
C GLU A 69 -12.45 -13.49 -1.33
N HIS A 70 -12.12 -12.67 -2.32
CA HIS A 70 -12.61 -12.84 -3.70
C HIS A 70 -12.09 -14.15 -4.33
N ILE A 71 -10.81 -14.46 -4.10
CA ILE A 71 -10.19 -15.69 -4.61
C ILE A 71 -10.81 -16.94 -3.96
N LYS A 72 -11.14 -16.91 -2.66
CA LYS A 72 -11.84 -18.00 -1.98
C LYS A 72 -13.21 -18.29 -2.59
N VAL A 73 -13.97 -17.26 -2.95
CA VAL A 73 -15.26 -17.41 -3.63
C VAL A 73 -15.06 -17.99 -5.04
N LEU A 74 -14.23 -17.31 -5.83
CA LEU A 74 -13.96 -17.66 -7.23
C LEU A 74 -13.38 -19.09 -7.36
N GLY A 75 -12.43 -19.45 -6.49
CA GLY A 75 -11.82 -20.79 -6.50
C GLY A 75 -12.82 -21.92 -6.23
N ARG A 76 -13.75 -21.72 -5.28
CA ARG A 76 -14.84 -22.67 -5.02
C ARG A 76 -15.78 -22.83 -6.23
N GLU A 77 -16.18 -21.72 -6.83
CA GLU A 77 -17.10 -21.73 -7.98
C GLU A 77 -16.45 -22.34 -9.22
N LEU A 78 -15.18 -22.01 -9.49
CA LEU A 78 -14.41 -22.61 -10.58
C LEU A 78 -14.29 -24.14 -10.39
N LYS A 79 -14.04 -24.61 -9.18
CA LYS A 79 -13.92 -26.05 -8.89
C LYS A 79 -15.23 -26.78 -9.03
N LEU A 80 -16.36 -26.14 -8.71
CA LEU A 80 -17.70 -26.68 -8.93
C LEU A 80 -18.04 -26.76 -10.43
N ALA A 81 -17.69 -25.71 -11.19
CA ALA A 81 -17.97 -25.67 -12.63
C ALA A 81 -17.02 -26.57 -13.46
N ARG A 82 -15.79 -26.70 -13.03
CA ARG A 82 -14.73 -27.49 -13.68
C ARG A 82 -13.94 -28.31 -12.66
N PRO A 83 -14.45 -29.49 -12.24
CA PRO A 83 -13.78 -30.31 -11.22
C PRO A 83 -12.38 -30.78 -11.63
N ASP A 84 -12.11 -30.89 -12.93
CA ASP A 84 -10.82 -31.24 -13.53
C ASP A 84 -9.78 -30.13 -13.48
N LEU A 85 -10.22 -28.85 -13.43
CA LEU A 85 -9.34 -27.71 -13.37
C LEU A 85 -8.47 -27.75 -12.11
N LYS A 86 -7.15 -27.62 -12.31
CA LYS A 86 -6.22 -27.51 -11.19
C LYS A 86 -6.13 -26.06 -10.72
N ILE A 87 -6.17 -25.86 -9.42
CA ILE A 87 -6.06 -24.52 -8.82
C ILE A 87 -4.85 -24.50 -7.89
N CYS A 88 -3.92 -23.60 -8.21
CA CYS A 88 -2.76 -23.29 -7.39
C CYS A 88 -2.91 -21.89 -6.78
N VAL A 89 -2.51 -21.71 -5.54
CA VAL A 89 -2.46 -20.41 -4.88
C VAL A 89 -1.07 -20.15 -4.32
N GLY A 90 -0.66 -18.88 -4.32
CA GLY A 90 0.61 -18.44 -3.71
C GLY A 90 0.47 -17.01 -3.22
N GLY A 91 1.53 -16.48 -2.61
CA GLY A 91 1.56 -15.11 -2.09
C GLY A 91 1.47 -15.01 -0.57
N PRO A 92 1.55 -13.80 -0.01
CA PRO A 92 1.71 -13.61 1.43
C PRO A 92 0.55 -14.14 2.28
N GLU A 93 -0.69 -14.13 1.76
CA GLU A 93 -1.87 -14.58 2.50
C GLU A 93 -1.91 -16.10 2.75
N VAL A 94 -1.17 -16.87 1.98
CA VAL A 94 -1.16 -18.33 2.10
C VAL A 94 0.20 -18.87 2.58
N SER A 95 1.26 -18.05 2.52
CA SER A 95 2.62 -18.52 2.82
C SER A 95 2.85 -18.87 4.29
N TYR A 96 2.19 -18.15 5.21
CA TYR A 96 2.38 -18.32 6.65
C TYR A 96 1.31 -19.21 7.33
N CYS A 97 0.24 -19.56 6.61
CA CYS A 97 -0.83 -20.43 7.10
C CYS A 97 -1.18 -21.53 6.09
N GLY A 98 -0.26 -21.92 5.23
CA GLY A 98 -0.51 -22.85 4.11
C GLY A 98 -1.22 -24.14 4.48
N PRO A 99 -0.80 -24.88 5.52
CA PRO A 99 -1.48 -26.12 5.95
C PRO A 99 -2.91 -25.87 6.43
N GLU A 100 -3.16 -24.77 7.17
CA GLU A 100 -4.49 -24.33 7.62
C GLU A 100 -5.35 -23.95 6.43
N PHE A 101 -4.81 -23.10 5.55
CA PHE A 101 -5.48 -22.69 4.33
C PHE A 101 -5.88 -23.90 3.47
N ALA A 102 -4.97 -24.87 3.34
CA ALA A 102 -5.27 -26.11 2.61
C ALA A 102 -6.43 -26.89 3.24
N ARG A 103 -6.52 -26.99 4.58
CA ARG A 103 -7.61 -27.68 5.26
C ARG A 103 -8.95 -27.00 5.04
N GLU A 104 -8.99 -25.69 5.14
CA GLU A 104 -10.21 -24.88 5.03
C GLU A 104 -10.68 -24.70 3.59
N ASN A 105 -9.77 -24.81 2.61
CA ASN A 105 -10.04 -24.54 1.20
C ASN A 105 -9.77 -25.76 0.32
N PRO A 106 -10.65 -26.79 0.33
CA PRO A 106 -10.46 -28.02 -0.43
C PRO A 106 -10.47 -27.84 -1.95
N TRP A 107 -10.86 -26.70 -2.45
CA TRP A 107 -10.82 -26.33 -3.86
C TRP A 107 -9.39 -26.02 -4.36
N ALA A 108 -8.46 -25.66 -3.47
CA ALA A 108 -7.05 -25.45 -3.80
C ALA A 108 -6.34 -26.82 -3.87
N ASP A 109 -5.87 -27.18 -5.06
CA ASP A 109 -5.09 -28.42 -5.27
C ASP A 109 -3.64 -28.24 -4.79
N PHE A 110 -3.08 -27.03 -5.00
CA PHE A 110 -1.69 -26.69 -4.72
C PHE A 110 -1.56 -25.34 -4.04
N ILE A 111 -0.61 -25.23 -3.11
CA ILE A 111 -0.23 -23.95 -2.46
C ILE A 111 1.29 -23.84 -2.53
N LEU A 112 1.80 -22.72 -3.08
CA LEU A 112 3.21 -22.40 -3.10
C LEU A 112 3.51 -21.35 -2.01
N CYS A 113 4.28 -21.75 -1.00
CA CYS A 113 4.64 -20.91 0.13
C CYS A 113 6.04 -20.31 -0.03
N GLY A 114 6.20 -19.06 0.41
CA GLY A 114 7.47 -18.32 0.35
C GLY A 114 7.71 -17.64 -0.99
N GLU A 115 8.99 -17.40 -1.33
CA GLU A 115 9.38 -16.84 -2.62
C GLU A 115 9.12 -17.85 -3.73
N GLY A 116 8.36 -17.42 -4.74
CA GLY A 116 7.77 -18.34 -5.71
C GLY A 116 8.61 -18.69 -6.92
N GLU A 117 9.69 -17.95 -7.23
CA GLU A 117 10.38 -18.05 -8.51
C GLU A 117 10.96 -19.46 -8.76
N TYR A 118 11.83 -19.93 -7.89
CA TYR A 118 12.40 -21.28 -8.03
C TYR A 118 11.37 -22.39 -7.75
N PRO A 119 10.53 -22.31 -6.72
CA PRO A 119 9.46 -23.30 -6.49
C PRO A 119 8.52 -23.42 -7.69
N PHE A 120 8.11 -22.33 -8.30
CA PHE A 120 7.22 -22.37 -9.48
C PHE A 120 7.91 -22.96 -10.72
N TYR A 121 9.17 -22.58 -10.96
CA TYR A 121 9.97 -23.18 -12.04
C TYR A 121 10.08 -24.71 -11.85
N ARG A 122 10.44 -25.17 -10.64
CA ARG A 122 10.51 -26.61 -10.33
C ARG A 122 9.15 -27.28 -10.42
N PHE A 123 8.08 -26.61 -10.01
CA PHE A 123 6.71 -27.11 -10.13
C PHE A 123 6.33 -27.33 -11.60
N CYS A 124 6.62 -26.41 -12.50
CA CYS A 124 6.39 -26.57 -13.93
C CYS A 124 7.18 -27.76 -14.52
N GLN A 125 8.42 -28.01 -14.07
CA GLN A 125 9.18 -29.19 -14.47
C GLN A 125 8.44 -30.46 -14.05
N VAL A 126 8.08 -30.56 -12.77
CA VAL A 126 7.39 -31.73 -12.18
C VAL A 126 6.05 -32.01 -12.88
N LEU A 127 5.30 -30.98 -13.25
CA LEU A 127 4.04 -31.14 -13.99
C LEU A 127 4.21 -31.84 -15.34
N ASN A 128 5.39 -31.75 -15.96
CA ASN A 128 5.74 -32.40 -17.22
C ASN A 128 6.47 -33.73 -17.03
N GLU A 129 6.84 -34.11 -15.81
CA GLU A 129 7.45 -35.40 -15.51
C GLU A 129 6.37 -36.52 -15.44
N PRO A 130 6.61 -37.74 -15.97
CA PRO A 130 5.62 -38.81 -15.96
C PRO A 130 5.15 -39.23 -14.55
N LEU A 131 6.08 -39.23 -13.58
CA LEU A 131 5.79 -39.65 -12.19
C LEU A 131 5.30 -38.50 -11.32
N ARG A 132 5.43 -37.26 -11.77
CA ARG A 132 5.06 -36.03 -11.04
C ARG A 132 5.49 -36.06 -9.57
N PRO A 133 6.80 -36.07 -9.29
CA PRO A 133 7.34 -36.14 -7.93
C PRO A 133 7.17 -34.82 -7.18
N PHE A 134 5.93 -34.49 -6.79
CA PHE A 134 5.57 -33.23 -6.13
C PHE A 134 6.34 -32.99 -4.82
N GLU A 135 6.79 -34.06 -4.14
CA GLU A 135 7.62 -34.00 -2.95
C GLU A 135 8.98 -33.31 -3.18
N THR A 136 9.41 -33.16 -4.42
CA THR A 136 10.66 -32.48 -4.79
C THR A 136 10.51 -30.99 -5.01
N VAL A 137 9.29 -30.45 -4.97
CA VAL A 137 9.03 -29.02 -5.16
C VAL A 137 9.10 -28.31 -3.80
N PRO A 138 10.06 -27.40 -3.59
CA PRO A 138 10.20 -26.73 -2.30
C PRO A 138 8.97 -25.88 -1.96
N GLY A 139 8.58 -25.86 -0.69
CA GLY A 139 7.47 -25.03 -0.20
C GLY A 139 6.09 -25.37 -0.79
N LEU A 140 5.98 -26.45 -1.59
CA LEU A 140 4.70 -26.90 -2.13
C LEU A 140 3.88 -27.63 -1.08
N ILE A 141 2.62 -27.22 -0.96
CA ILE A 141 1.59 -27.99 -0.27
C ILE A 141 0.63 -28.52 -1.35
N TYR A 142 0.32 -29.82 -1.31
CA TYR A 142 -0.52 -30.45 -2.33
C TYR A 142 -1.42 -31.53 -1.75
N ARG A 143 -2.49 -31.84 -2.48
CA ARG A 143 -3.43 -32.92 -2.15
C ARG A 143 -3.18 -34.12 -3.04
N GLN A 144 -3.04 -35.28 -2.42
CA GLN A 144 -2.96 -36.55 -3.11
C GLN A 144 -3.64 -37.62 -2.26
N ASP A 145 -4.51 -38.45 -2.87
CA ASP A 145 -5.24 -39.56 -2.22
C ASP A 145 -5.98 -39.16 -0.92
N GLY A 146 -6.58 -37.93 -0.94
CA GLY A 146 -7.34 -37.39 0.19
C GLY A 146 -6.46 -36.84 1.34
N LYS A 147 -5.13 -36.86 1.20
CA LYS A 147 -4.19 -36.35 2.20
C LYS A 147 -3.56 -35.07 1.74
N ILE A 148 -3.17 -34.24 2.70
CA ILE A 148 -2.39 -33.00 2.48
C ILE A 148 -0.93 -33.31 2.79
N TYR A 149 -0.06 -33.02 1.84
CA TYR A 149 1.40 -33.12 1.96
C TYR A 149 1.98 -31.72 2.03
N VAL A 150 3.02 -31.53 2.85
CA VAL A 150 3.69 -30.25 3.09
C VAL A 150 5.18 -30.44 2.88
N ASN A 151 5.73 -29.84 1.85
CA ASN A 151 7.15 -29.88 1.59
C ASN A 151 7.88 -28.81 2.38
N CYS A 152 9.13 -29.07 2.78
CA CYS A 152 9.97 -28.08 3.41
C CYS A 152 10.28 -26.93 2.45
N GLN A 153 10.33 -25.71 2.99
CA GLN A 153 10.91 -24.60 2.29
C GLN A 153 12.44 -24.74 2.22
N ILE A 154 13.02 -24.12 1.23
CA ILE A 154 14.48 -24.00 1.10
C ILE A 154 14.89 -22.55 1.24
N GLU A 155 16.20 -22.31 1.40
CA GLU A 155 16.75 -20.96 1.31
C GLU A 155 16.35 -20.32 -0.01
N PRO A 156 15.98 -19.04 0.00
CA PRO A 156 15.60 -18.29 -1.20
C PRO A 156 16.72 -18.31 -2.24
N MET A 157 16.35 -18.33 -3.51
CA MET A 157 17.27 -18.21 -4.63
C MET A 157 18.09 -16.92 -4.53
N ASP A 158 19.33 -16.94 -5.05
CA ASP A 158 20.09 -15.70 -5.22
C ASP A 158 19.28 -14.73 -6.11
N PHE A 159 18.98 -13.56 -5.56
CA PHE A 159 18.13 -12.56 -6.20
C PHE A 159 18.73 -12.09 -7.55
N ASN A 160 20.05 -12.10 -7.69
CA ASN A 160 20.74 -11.75 -8.93
C ASN A 160 20.53 -12.75 -10.07
N LEU A 161 20.09 -13.98 -9.78
CA LEU A 161 19.78 -15.00 -10.79
C LEU A 161 18.35 -14.88 -11.35
N ILE A 162 17.48 -14.12 -10.70
CA ILE A 162 16.10 -13.92 -11.18
C ILE A 162 16.15 -12.93 -12.36
N PRO A 163 15.65 -13.30 -13.56
CA PRO A 163 15.69 -12.42 -14.72
C PRO A 163 14.85 -11.14 -14.54
N PHE A 164 15.23 -10.05 -15.19
CA PHE A 164 14.48 -8.81 -15.21
C PHE A 164 13.16 -8.98 -15.98
N PRO A 165 11.99 -8.85 -15.33
CA PRO A 165 10.72 -9.24 -15.96
C PRO A 165 10.33 -8.33 -17.14
N TYR A 166 10.71 -7.06 -17.10
CA TYR A 166 10.39 -6.09 -18.15
C TYR A 166 11.28 -6.19 -19.39
N SER A 167 12.25 -7.11 -19.41
CA SER A 167 12.96 -7.49 -20.62
C SER A 167 12.14 -8.39 -21.54
N ILE A 168 11.12 -9.07 -20.99
CA ILE A 168 10.24 -10.01 -21.72
C ILE A 168 8.82 -9.45 -21.80
N LEU A 169 8.32 -8.85 -20.70
CA LEU A 169 7.00 -8.27 -20.59
C LEU A 169 7.11 -6.75 -20.68
N ASP A 170 6.40 -6.13 -21.64
CA ASP A 170 6.39 -4.68 -21.77
C ASP A 170 5.81 -3.97 -20.53
N CYS A 171 6.27 -2.73 -20.32
CA CYS A 171 5.66 -1.81 -19.38
C CYS A 171 4.34 -1.30 -19.97
N GLU A 172 3.23 -1.51 -19.26
CA GLU A 172 1.93 -0.99 -19.67
C GLU A 172 1.88 0.53 -19.40
N PRO A 173 1.57 1.37 -20.41
CA PRO A 173 1.69 2.84 -20.29
C PRO A 173 0.82 3.46 -19.18
N ASP A 174 -0.34 2.85 -18.93
CA ASP A 174 -1.36 3.39 -18.00
C ASP A 174 -1.27 2.76 -16.60
N ARG A 175 -0.20 2.01 -16.32
CA ARG A 175 -0.01 1.34 -15.04
C ARG A 175 1.27 1.77 -14.34
N VAL A 176 1.22 1.72 -13.02
CA VAL A 176 2.41 1.85 -12.18
C VAL A 176 3.31 0.64 -12.41
N VAL A 177 4.55 0.89 -12.72
CA VAL A 177 5.59 -0.14 -12.82
C VAL A 177 6.17 -0.39 -11.44
N TYR A 178 6.05 -1.62 -10.96
CA TYR A 178 6.64 -2.04 -9.70
C TYR A 178 8.03 -2.61 -9.95
N TYR A 179 8.98 -2.20 -9.14
CA TYR A 179 10.37 -2.65 -9.20
C TYR A 179 10.91 -2.91 -7.79
N GLU A 180 11.78 -3.89 -7.65
CA GLU A 180 12.52 -4.12 -6.41
C GLU A 180 14.01 -4.20 -6.71
N SER A 181 14.80 -3.43 -5.96
CA SER A 181 16.25 -3.49 -6.01
C SER A 181 16.83 -4.32 -4.86
N SER A 182 15.99 -4.60 -3.85
CA SER A 182 16.35 -5.42 -2.69
C SER A 182 15.12 -6.11 -2.10
N ARG A 183 15.32 -7.24 -1.43
CA ARG A 183 14.32 -8.02 -0.69
C ARG A 183 14.70 -8.13 0.78
N GLY A 184 13.70 -8.10 1.65
CA GLY A 184 13.86 -8.12 3.09
C GLY A 184 13.97 -6.71 3.69
N CYS A 185 14.10 -6.65 5.01
CA CYS A 185 14.20 -5.43 5.78
C CYS A 185 15.17 -5.62 6.96
N PRO A 186 16.03 -4.65 7.29
CA PRO A 186 16.93 -4.77 8.44
C PRO A 186 16.20 -4.59 9.78
N PHE A 187 14.96 -4.06 9.75
CA PHE A 187 14.15 -3.79 10.92
C PHE A 187 13.21 -4.94 11.26
N GLY A 188 12.79 -5.00 12.52
CA GLY A 188 11.96 -6.09 13.05
C GLY A 188 10.65 -5.59 13.65
N CYS A 189 9.95 -4.67 12.96
CA CYS A 189 8.69 -4.11 13.45
C CYS A 189 7.65 -5.22 13.67
N ALA A 190 7.06 -5.26 14.88
CA ALA A 190 6.24 -6.40 15.31
C ALA A 190 4.99 -6.65 14.46
N TYR A 191 4.44 -5.63 13.82
CA TYR A 191 3.24 -5.69 12.98
C TYR A 191 3.54 -6.01 11.50
N CYS A 192 4.81 -6.01 11.09
CA CYS A 192 5.19 -6.08 9.68
C CYS A 192 5.60 -7.49 9.25
N LEU A 193 5.09 -7.96 8.11
CA LEU A 193 5.48 -9.24 7.52
C LEU A 193 6.97 -9.30 7.15
N SER A 194 7.59 -8.17 6.82
CA SER A 194 9.02 -8.11 6.53
C SER A 194 9.91 -8.46 7.73
N ALA A 195 9.36 -8.48 8.95
CA ALA A 195 10.07 -8.95 10.14
C ALA A 195 10.18 -10.49 10.21
N ALA A 196 9.40 -11.21 9.41
CA ALA A 196 9.48 -12.67 9.31
C ALA A 196 10.73 -13.14 8.56
N GLU A 197 11.24 -12.30 7.65
CA GLU A 197 12.44 -12.55 6.85
C GLU A 197 13.56 -11.59 7.29
N ARG A 198 14.58 -12.12 7.94
CA ARG A 198 15.69 -11.30 8.45
C ARG A 198 16.73 -11.06 7.37
N GLY A 199 17.29 -9.85 7.38
CA GLY A 199 18.38 -9.44 6.49
C GLY A 199 17.85 -8.84 5.18
N VAL A 200 18.78 -8.29 4.40
CA VAL A 200 18.49 -7.69 3.09
C VAL A 200 19.37 -8.38 2.04
N ARG A 201 18.75 -8.82 0.96
CA ARG A 201 19.39 -9.32 -0.26
C ARG A 201 19.20 -8.31 -1.36
N ALA A 202 20.27 -7.76 -1.89
CA ALA A 202 20.23 -6.69 -2.89
C ALA A 202 20.74 -7.16 -4.26
N LEU A 203 20.16 -6.60 -5.32
CA LEU A 203 20.72 -6.73 -6.66
C LEU A 203 22.07 -5.99 -6.75
N GLU A 204 22.94 -6.48 -7.61
CA GLU A 204 24.18 -5.80 -7.93
C GLU A 204 23.92 -4.41 -8.55
N MET A 205 24.75 -3.42 -8.19
CA MET A 205 24.52 -2.02 -8.55
C MET A 205 24.49 -1.78 -10.06
N ASP A 206 25.37 -2.43 -10.82
CA ASP A 206 25.41 -2.28 -12.28
C ASP A 206 24.12 -2.80 -12.92
N ARG A 207 23.56 -3.88 -12.38
CA ARG A 207 22.26 -4.40 -12.79
C ARG A 207 21.15 -3.40 -12.47
N VAL A 208 21.10 -2.87 -11.24
CA VAL A 208 20.09 -1.87 -10.82
C VAL A 208 20.12 -0.65 -11.74
N LYS A 209 21.31 -0.12 -12.02
CA LYS A 209 21.47 1.01 -12.96
C LYS A 209 20.98 0.69 -14.37
N SER A 210 21.29 -0.50 -14.87
CA SER A 210 20.83 -0.95 -16.19
C SER A 210 19.30 -1.04 -16.25
N GLU A 211 18.66 -1.61 -15.22
CA GLU A 211 17.21 -1.78 -15.15
C GLU A 211 16.48 -0.44 -14.97
N ILE A 212 17.00 0.47 -14.13
CA ILE A 212 16.50 1.86 -14.01
C ILE A 212 16.67 2.59 -15.35
N GLY A 213 17.82 2.46 -16.01
CA GLY A 213 18.07 3.02 -17.34
C GLY A 213 17.06 2.55 -18.38
N TYR A 214 16.61 1.31 -18.30
CA TYR A 214 15.52 0.78 -19.15
C TYR A 214 14.21 1.55 -18.92
N PHE A 215 13.79 1.77 -17.67
CA PHE A 215 12.57 2.51 -17.38
C PHE A 215 12.65 3.98 -17.83
N ILE A 216 13.80 4.62 -17.63
CA ILE A 216 14.07 5.99 -18.10
C ILE A 216 14.00 6.05 -19.64
N TYR A 217 14.61 5.09 -20.34
CA TYR A 217 14.57 5.00 -21.80
C TYR A 217 13.14 4.80 -22.33
N LYS A 218 12.37 3.91 -21.68
CA LYS A 218 10.95 3.65 -22.01
C LYS A 218 10.01 4.80 -21.63
N LYS A 219 10.50 5.82 -20.94
CA LYS A 219 9.69 6.94 -20.43
C LYS A 219 8.48 6.49 -19.59
N VAL A 220 8.70 5.49 -18.73
CA VAL A 220 7.67 5.02 -17.82
C VAL A 220 7.22 6.19 -16.94
N MET A 221 5.89 6.37 -16.79
CA MET A 221 5.36 7.50 -16.04
C MET A 221 5.74 7.45 -14.56
N GLN A 222 5.58 6.27 -13.94
CA GLN A 222 5.93 6.05 -12.54
C GLN A 222 6.54 4.67 -12.32
N VAL A 223 7.67 4.63 -11.63
CA VAL A 223 8.31 3.42 -11.11
C VAL A 223 8.21 3.44 -9.59
N LYS A 224 7.44 2.52 -9.01
CA LYS A 224 7.36 2.35 -7.56
C LYS A 224 8.31 1.24 -7.12
N PHE A 225 9.33 1.62 -6.36
CA PHE A 225 10.18 0.66 -5.64
C PHE A 225 9.38 0.04 -4.52
N ILE A 226 9.44 -1.30 -4.42
CA ILE A 226 8.80 -2.05 -3.34
C ILE A 226 9.80 -2.57 -2.30
N ASP A 227 11.02 -2.05 -2.35
CA ASP A 227 12.04 -2.23 -1.31
C ASP A 227 11.49 -1.75 0.03
N ARG A 228 11.48 -2.63 1.05
CA ARG A 228 10.81 -2.37 2.35
C ARG A 228 11.42 -1.23 3.16
N THR A 229 12.67 -0.92 2.92
CA THR A 229 13.37 0.28 3.40
C THR A 229 14.46 0.55 2.39
N PHE A 230 14.15 1.36 1.39
CA PHE A 230 15.04 1.58 0.26
C PHE A 230 16.44 2.09 0.69
N ASN A 231 16.47 3.01 1.64
CA ASN A 231 17.71 3.65 2.10
C ASN A 231 18.38 2.96 3.30
N TYR A 232 18.18 1.64 3.46
CA TYR A 232 18.83 0.85 4.51
C TYR A 232 20.37 0.92 4.44
N ASP A 233 20.91 1.06 3.25
CA ASP A 233 22.32 1.38 2.96
C ASP A 233 22.38 2.77 2.31
N LYS A 234 22.95 3.73 3.03
CA LYS A 234 23.02 5.13 2.62
C LYS A 234 23.81 5.35 1.33
N ASN A 235 24.94 4.63 1.18
CA ASN A 235 25.80 4.76 0.01
C ASN A 235 25.09 4.24 -1.24
N ARG A 236 24.44 3.07 -1.11
CA ARG A 236 23.63 2.48 -2.16
C ARG A 236 22.49 3.40 -2.59
N ALA A 237 21.72 3.93 -1.63
CA ALA A 237 20.63 4.85 -1.90
C ALA A 237 21.12 6.12 -2.60
N TYR A 238 22.18 6.74 -2.10
CA TYR A 238 22.81 7.90 -2.71
C TYR A 238 23.21 7.65 -4.16
N GLU A 239 23.86 6.53 -4.44
CA GLU A 239 24.31 6.16 -5.77
C GLU A 239 23.14 5.96 -6.76
N ILE A 240 22.03 5.37 -6.29
CA ILE A 240 20.82 5.20 -7.09
C ILE A 240 20.14 6.56 -7.34
N PHE A 241 19.94 7.39 -6.31
CA PHE A 241 19.39 8.76 -6.49
C PHE A 241 20.21 9.58 -7.47
N LYS A 242 21.54 9.56 -7.31
CA LYS A 242 22.43 10.26 -8.22
C LYS A 242 22.30 9.74 -9.66
N TYR A 243 22.28 8.44 -9.86
CA TYR A 243 22.12 7.85 -11.19
C TYR A 243 20.79 8.27 -11.84
N ILE A 244 19.69 8.25 -11.10
CA ILE A 244 18.38 8.70 -11.59
C ILE A 244 18.42 10.17 -11.98
N MET A 245 19.00 11.05 -11.15
CA MET A 245 19.11 12.48 -11.42
C MET A 245 20.00 12.77 -12.63
N ASP A 246 21.14 12.10 -12.74
CA ASP A 246 22.07 12.26 -13.86
C ASP A 246 21.47 11.83 -15.21
N ASN A 247 20.46 10.96 -15.19
CA ASN A 247 19.79 10.39 -16.39
C ASN A 247 18.31 10.81 -16.49
N ASP A 248 17.86 11.81 -15.74
CA ASP A 248 16.44 12.22 -15.74
C ASP A 248 15.95 12.60 -17.15
N ASN A 249 14.86 11.95 -17.57
CA ASN A 249 14.23 12.16 -18.87
C ASN A 249 13.13 13.27 -18.85
N GLY A 250 12.90 13.91 -17.70
CA GLY A 250 11.88 14.95 -17.49
C GLY A 250 10.43 14.40 -17.36
N VAL A 251 10.24 13.09 -17.41
CA VAL A 251 8.91 12.43 -17.40
C VAL A 251 8.76 11.47 -16.23
N THR A 252 9.70 10.52 -16.10
CA THR A 252 9.59 9.43 -15.13
C THR A 252 9.67 9.94 -13.69
N ASN A 253 8.74 9.46 -12.88
CA ASN A 253 8.71 9.63 -11.42
C ASN A 253 9.16 8.34 -10.75
N PHE A 254 9.91 8.44 -9.66
CA PHE A 254 10.36 7.31 -8.85
C PHE A 254 9.86 7.44 -7.42
N HIS A 255 9.11 6.43 -6.98
CA HIS A 255 8.54 6.37 -5.64
C HIS A 255 9.31 5.37 -4.76
N PHE A 256 9.65 5.78 -3.53
CA PHE A 256 10.43 4.99 -2.58
C PHE A 256 9.83 4.99 -1.18
N GLU A 257 9.85 3.83 -0.51
CA GLU A 257 9.61 3.72 0.93
C GLU A 257 10.94 3.91 1.66
N ILE A 258 11.07 4.98 2.45
CA ILE A 258 12.33 5.35 3.11
C ILE A 258 12.19 5.48 4.62
N CYS A 259 13.32 5.33 5.31
CA CYS A 259 13.49 5.65 6.72
C CYS A 259 14.17 7.01 6.85
N ALA A 260 13.44 8.03 7.31
CA ALA A 260 13.94 9.42 7.25
C ALA A 260 15.10 9.68 8.23
N ASP A 261 15.23 8.93 9.34
CA ASP A 261 16.37 9.03 10.27
C ASP A 261 17.70 8.56 9.65
N LEU A 262 17.64 7.77 8.57
CA LEU A 262 18.83 7.33 7.83
C LEU A 262 19.33 8.36 6.81
N LEU A 263 18.59 9.43 6.53
CA LEU A 263 19.03 10.49 5.63
C LEU A 263 20.11 11.35 6.29
N ASP A 264 21.22 11.52 5.60
CA ASP A 264 22.31 12.40 6.00
C ASP A 264 22.34 13.70 5.17
N ASP A 265 23.18 14.65 5.59
CA ASP A 265 23.27 15.95 4.92
C ASP A 265 23.73 15.83 3.47
N HIS A 266 24.62 14.87 3.17
CA HIS A 266 25.11 14.63 1.82
C HIS A 266 24.02 14.20 0.86
N THR A 267 23.16 13.27 1.31
CA THR A 267 21.99 12.83 0.55
C THR A 267 20.97 13.97 0.42
N MET A 268 20.75 14.76 1.48
CA MET A 268 19.82 15.91 1.44
C MET A 268 20.27 16.98 0.46
N GLU A 269 21.59 17.28 0.39
CA GLU A 269 22.17 18.21 -0.59
C GLU A 269 21.97 17.72 -2.03
N LEU A 270 22.18 16.43 -2.29
CA LEU A 270 21.88 15.82 -3.59
C LEU A 270 20.42 16.02 -3.96
N LEU A 271 19.49 15.61 -3.06
CA LEU A 271 18.05 15.65 -3.29
C LEU A 271 17.51 17.06 -3.52
N ALA A 272 18.14 18.09 -2.92
CA ALA A 272 17.78 19.49 -3.18
C ALA A 272 17.94 19.91 -4.65
N GLY A 273 18.82 19.24 -5.39
CA GLY A 273 19.02 19.46 -6.83
C GLY A 273 18.10 18.69 -7.76
N ALA A 274 17.20 17.86 -7.22
CA ALA A 274 16.31 17.03 -8.03
C ALA A 274 15.22 17.88 -8.72
N ARG A 275 14.81 17.46 -9.92
CA ARG A 275 13.65 18.05 -10.61
C ARG A 275 12.39 17.84 -9.76
N LYS A 276 11.54 18.86 -9.70
CA LYS A 276 10.21 18.72 -9.05
C LYS A 276 9.41 17.59 -9.69
N GLY A 277 8.92 16.65 -8.85
CA GLY A 277 8.18 15.48 -9.28
C GLY A 277 9.04 14.34 -9.84
N LEU A 278 10.37 14.37 -9.63
CA LEU A 278 11.24 13.22 -9.92
C LEU A 278 11.10 12.15 -8.86
N PHE A 279 10.99 12.54 -7.60
CA PHE A 279 10.93 11.64 -6.46
C PHE A 279 9.65 11.83 -5.64
N ASP A 280 9.07 10.70 -5.24
CA ASP A 280 8.03 10.60 -4.21
C ASP A 280 8.58 9.74 -3.08
N PHE A 281 8.50 10.20 -1.84
CA PHE A 281 8.94 9.46 -0.66
C PHE A 281 7.78 9.15 0.26
N GLU A 282 7.64 7.87 0.61
CA GLU A 282 6.72 7.37 1.62
C GLU A 282 7.50 7.10 2.92
N ILE A 283 7.11 7.76 4.01
CA ILE A 283 7.82 7.76 5.28
C ILE A 283 6.88 7.30 6.37
N GLY A 284 7.07 6.07 6.81
CA GLY A 284 6.31 5.54 7.95
C GLY A 284 6.79 6.14 9.27
N ILE A 285 6.05 7.05 9.87
CA ILE A 285 6.28 7.55 11.24
C ILE A 285 5.62 6.63 12.26
N GLN A 286 4.42 6.18 11.94
CA GLN A 286 3.55 5.24 12.66
C GLN A 286 2.99 5.80 13.97
N SER A 287 3.82 6.32 14.86
CA SER A 287 3.49 6.97 16.11
C SER A 287 4.60 7.93 16.55
N CYS A 288 4.26 8.93 17.36
CA CYS A 288 5.22 9.78 18.05
C CYS A 288 5.33 9.44 19.54
N ASN A 289 4.66 8.39 20.01
CA ASN A 289 4.74 7.92 21.39
C ASN A 289 5.91 6.93 21.56
N PRO A 290 6.94 7.26 22.39
CA PRO A 290 8.08 6.37 22.57
C PRO A 290 7.71 4.97 23.07
N GLN A 291 6.73 4.86 23.97
CA GLN A 291 6.29 3.58 24.53
C GLN A 291 5.62 2.70 23.47
N THR A 292 4.83 3.29 22.57
CA THR A 292 4.24 2.61 21.42
C THR A 292 5.33 2.11 20.45
N LEU A 293 6.31 2.98 20.12
CA LEU A 293 7.40 2.61 19.23
C LEU A 293 8.24 1.46 19.80
N GLU A 294 8.52 1.47 21.10
CA GLU A 294 9.21 0.37 21.79
C GLU A 294 8.40 -0.93 21.72
N ALA A 295 7.09 -0.88 22.01
CA ALA A 295 6.20 -2.04 22.01
C ALA A 295 6.10 -2.72 20.64
N ILE A 296 6.11 -1.95 19.56
CA ILE A 296 6.12 -2.49 18.20
C ILE A 296 7.53 -2.79 17.66
N ASN A 297 8.53 -2.78 18.54
CA ASN A 297 9.95 -3.02 18.20
C ASN A 297 10.49 -2.08 17.11
N ARG A 298 10.00 -0.85 17.08
CA ARG A 298 10.48 0.20 16.17
C ARG A 298 11.52 1.04 16.89
N LYS A 299 12.80 0.77 16.58
CA LYS A 299 13.95 1.33 17.30
C LYS A 299 14.37 2.73 16.83
N GLU A 300 13.66 3.28 15.88
CA GLU A 300 13.94 4.60 15.34
C GLU A 300 13.70 5.68 16.41
N ASN A 301 14.55 6.70 16.40
CA ASN A 301 14.31 7.88 17.20
C ASN A 301 13.37 8.82 16.43
N VAL A 302 12.22 9.12 16.99
CA VAL A 302 11.20 9.96 16.34
C VAL A 302 11.70 11.37 15.99
N TYR A 303 12.63 11.93 16.77
CA TYR A 303 13.14 13.29 16.52
C TYR A 303 13.91 13.42 15.20
N PRO A 304 14.92 12.60 14.88
CA PRO A 304 15.55 12.61 13.56
C PRO A 304 14.56 12.35 12.42
N VAL A 305 13.58 11.45 12.61
CA VAL A 305 12.55 11.17 11.59
C VAL A 305 11.78 12.45 11.28
N LEU A 306 11.20 13.10 12.30
CA LEU A 306 10.44 14.34 12.11
C LEU A 306 11.32 15.47 11.54
N TYR A 307 12.53 15.65 12.05
CA TYR A 307 13.47 16.68 11.61
C TYR A 307 13.84 16.52 10.12
N ASN A 308 14.21 15.32 9.70
CA ASN A 308 14.57 15.08 8.30
C ASN A 308 13.36 15.12 7.37
N THR A 309 12.19 14.67 7.84
CA THR A 309 10.94 14.81 7.08
C THR A 309 10.60 16.28 6.84
N GLU A 310 10.71 17.14 7.88
CA GLU A 310 10.51 18.58 7.74
C GLU A 310 11.48 19.20 6.74
N ARG A 311 12.75 18.78 6.75
CA ARG A 311 13.75 19.22 5.76
C ARG A 311 13.37 18.84 4.34
N LEU A 312 12.93 17.58 4.11
CA LEU A 312 12.46 17.12 2.80
C LEU A 312 11.27 17.96 2.31
N VAL A 313 10.28 18.18 3.16
CA VAL A 313 9.11 19.01 2.81
C VAL A 313 9.53 20.44 2.43
N LYS A 314 10.48 21.02 3.18
CA LYS A 314 11.01 22.38 2.90
C LYS A 314 11.77 22.48 1.57
N LEU A 315 12.27 21.38 1.00
CA LEU A 315 12.87 21.41 -0.34
C LEU A 315 11.84 21.77 -1.42
N GLY A 316 10.58 21.34 -1.26
CA GLY A 316 9.46 21.68 -2.15
C GLY A 316 9.52 21.06 -3.55
N ASN A 317 10.47 20.18 -3.83
CA ASN A 317 10.66 19.49 -5.11
C ASN A 317 10.37 17.99 -5.04
N ILE A 318 10.25 17.41 -3.84
CA ILE A 318 9.94 16.01 -3.58
C ILE A 318 8.53 15.93 -3.01
N HIS A 319 7.71 14.99 -3.51
CA HIS A 319 6.42 14.67 -2.90
C HIS A 319 6.65 13.80 -1.68
N VAL A 320 6.23 14.27 -0.51
CA VAL A 320 6.42 13.59 0.77
C VAL A 320 5.10 13.09 1.30
N HIS A 321 5.00 11.77 1.47
CA HIS A 321 3.88 11.07 2.07
C HIS A 321 4.31 10.54 3.45
N VAL A 322 3.50 10.77 4.48
CA VAL A 322 3.77 10.34 5.85
C VAL A 322 2.64 9.48 6.39
N ASP A 323 2.98 8.44 7.19
CA ASP A 323 2.01 7.48 7.70
C ASP A 323 1.95 7.46 9.23
N LEU A 324 0.74 7.36 9.76
CA LEU A 324 0.43 6.99 11.14
C LEU A 324 -0.41 5.72 11.16
N ILE A 325 -0.28 4.90 12.23
CA ILE A 325 -1.10 3.69 12.43
C ILE A 325 -1.89 3.82 13.72
N ALA A 326 -3.22 3.81 13.61
CA ALA A 326 -4.14 3.75 14.73
C ALA A 326 -4.31 2.33 15.28
N GLY A 327 -4.50 2.19 16.58
CA GLY A 327 -4.73 0.92 17.26
C GLY A 327 -3.45 0.16 17.63
N LEU A 328 -2.30 0.83 17.62
CA LEU A 328 -1.03 0.26 18.11
C LEU A 328 -1.06 0.07 19.64
N PRO A 329 -0.31 -0.92 20.19
CA PRO A 329 -0.16 -1.07 21.63
C PRO A 329 0.36 0.21 22.30
N TYR A 330 -0.12 0.48 23.53
CA TYR A 330 0.23 1.66 24.35
C TYR A 330 -0.11 3.01 23.72
N GLU A 331 -0.93 3.06 22.66
CA GLU A 331 -1.37 4.32 22.06
C GLU A 331 -2.86 4.57 22.31
N THR A 332 -3.16 5.46 23.28
CA THR A 332 -4.54 5.91 23.53
C THR A 332 -4.98 6.91 22.46
N TYR A 333 -6.28 7.16 22.40
CA TYR A 333 -6.85 8.16 21.49
C TYR A 333 -6.18 9.54 21.61
N GLU A 334 -5.92 10.00 22.84
CA GLU A 334 -5.26 11.28 23.12
C GLU A 334 -3.78 11.28 22.70
N LEU A 335 -3.07 10.14 22.85
CA LEU A 335 -1.69 10.01 22.40
C LEU A 335 -1.62 10.00 20.86
N PHE A 336 -2.56 9.31 20.20
CA PHE A 336 -2.70 9.37 18.76
C PHE A 336 -2.99 10.79 18.27
N ALA A 337 -3.90 11.52 18.92
CA ALA A 337 -4.18 12.92 18.59
C ALA A 337 -2.94 13.82 18.69
N ARG A 338 -2.08 13.57 19.68
CA ARG A 338 -0.78 14.28 19.80
C ARG A 338 0.20 13.91 18.69
N SER A 339 0.27 12.61 18.33
CA SER A 339 1.08 12.13 17.21
C SER A 339 0.60 12.77 15.90
N PHE A 340 -0.71 12.79 15.68
CA PHE A 340 -1.34 13.41 14.51
C PHE A 340 -0.96 14.89 14.38
N ASN A 341 -1.13 15.69 15.44
CA ASN A 341 -0.80 17.12 15.39
C ASN A 341 0.67 17.35 15.04
N LYS A 342 1.60 16.61 15.65
CA LYS A 342 3.04 16.73 15.35
C LYS A 342 3.36 16.40 13.88
N VAL A 343 2.69 15.39 13.33
CA VAL A 343 2.93 14.95 11.95
C VAL A 343 2.24 15.89 10.95
N TYR A 344 1.05 16.38 11.26
CA TYR A 344 0.36 17.37 10.45
C TYR A 344 1.15 18.70 10.34
N ASP A 345 1.83 19.10 11.42
CA ASP A 345 2.65 20.32 11.44
C ASP A 345 3.88 20.25 10.51
N LEU A 346 4.30 19.06 10.08
CA LEU A 346 5.33 18.89 9.04
C LEU A 346 4.89 19.41 7.67
N LYS A 347 3.57 19.54 7.45
CA LYS A 347 2.99 19.98 6.17
C LYS A 347 3.43 19.14 4.98
N ALA A 348 3.52 17.81 5.18
CA ALA A 348 3.77 16.87 4.10
C ALA A 348 2.65 16.93 3.04
N ASP A 349 2.95 16.50 1.81
CA ASP A 349 1.97 16.54 0.71
C ASP A 349 0.81 15.58 0.93
N ALA A 350 1.03 14.47 1.65
CA ALA A 350 -0.01 13.55 2.07
C ALA A 350 0.24 13.02 3.48
N LEU A 351 -0.84 12.85 4.25
CA LEU A 351 -0.86 12.22 5.57
C LEU A 351 -1.86 11.06 5.56
N GLN A 352 -1.36 9.83 5.63
CA GLN A 352 -2.18 8.63 5.68
C GLN A 352 -2.38 8.18 7.12
N LEU A 353 -3.62 7.96 7.50
CA LEU A 353 -3.98 7.26 8.72
C LEU A 353 -4.26 5.80 8.39
N GLY A 354 -3.31 4.92 8.71
CA GLY A 354 -3.50 3.47 8.64
C GLY A 354 -4.17 2.95 9.91
N PHE A 355 -4.73 1.74 9.82
CA PHE A 355 -5.27 1.01 10.97
C PHE A 355 -4.51 -0.30 11.11
N LEU A 356 -4.15 -0.63 12.35
CA LEU A 356 -3.38 -1.84 12.64
C LEU A 356 -4.09 -3.07 12.10
N LYS A 357 -3.32 -3.95 11.45
CA LYS A 357 -3.79 -5.23 10.92
C LYS A 357 -2.97 -6.35 11.55
N VAL A 358 -3.66 -7.40 11.95
CA VAL A 358 -3.05 -8.59 12.53
C VAL A 358 -2.74 -9.57 11.41
N LEU A 359 -1.53 -9.47 10.86
CA LEU A 359 -1.12 -10.32 9.75
C LEU A 359 -0.51 -11.63 10.24
N THR A 360 -0.99 -12.75 9.72
CA THR A 360 -0.45 -14.08 10.03
C THR A 360 1.04 -14.14 9.69
N GLY A 361 1.85 -14.67 10.61
CA GLY A 361 3.31 -14.74 10.48
C GLY A 361 4.06 -13.61 11.17
N THR A 362 3.40 -12.51 11.54
CA THR A 362 4.04 -11.40 12.27
C THR A 362 4.29 -11.74 13.75
N PRO A 363 5.29 -11.11 14.38
CA PRO A 363 5.47 -11.21 15.84
C PRO A 363 4.24 -10.78 16.63
N LEU A 364 3.55 -9.71 16.19
CA LEU A 364 2.34 -9.20 16.82
C LEU A 364 1.21 -10.26 16.89
N ALA A 365 1.01 -11.01 15.81
CA ALA A 365 -0.01 -12.06 15.78
C ALA A 365 0.19 -13.18 16.83
N ARG A 366 1.36 -13.23 17.48
CA ARG A 366 1.68 -14.19 18.55
C ARG A 366 1.52 -13.61 19.95
N GLN A 367 1.23 -12.31 20.07
CA GLN A 367 1.21 -11.58 21.35
C GLN A 367 -0.14 -10.90 21.62
N LEU A 368 -1.18 -11.24 20.90
CA LEU A 368 -2.50 -10.57 20.91
C LEU A 368 -3.13 -10.46 22.29
N GLU A 369 -3.04 -11.52 23.11
CA GLU A 369 -3.65 -11.56 24.45
C GLU A 369 -2.99 -10.57 25.41
N ALA A 370 -1.71 -10.27 25.23
CA ALA A 370 -0.96 -9.37 26.11
C ALA A 370 -1.41 -7.91 25.99
N ASP A 371 -1.97 -7.51 24.85
CA ASP A 371 -2.39 -6.15 24.54
C ASP A 371 -3.92 -6.04 24.34
N GLY A 372 -4.66 -7.08 24.67
CA GLY A 372 -6.12 -7.13 24.53
C GLY A 372 -6.61 -6.88 23.10
N ILE A 373 -5.83 -7.27 22.09
CA ILE A 373 -6.13 -6.96 20.69
C ILE A 373 -7.28 -7.83 20.19
N VAL A 374 -8.38 -7.18 19.86
CA VAL A 374 -9.54 -7.75 19.15
C VAL A 374 -9.50 -7.27 17.71
N TYR A 375 -9.58 -8.19 16.74
CA TYR A 375 -9.49 -7.88 15.33
C TYR A 375 -10.47 -8.71 14.50
N ARG A 376 -10.64 -8.35 13.21
CA ARG A 376 -11.49 -9.08 12.27
C ARG A 376 -10.84 -10.43 11.92
N ASP A 377 -11.60 -11.50 11.95
CA ASP A 377 -11.18 -12.88 11.61
C ASP A 377 -11.00 -13.12 10.11
N HIS A 378 -11.31 -12.14 9.28
CA HIS A 378 -11.19 -12.16 7.82
C HIS A 378 -10.41 -10.95 7.32
N ALA A 379 -9.89 -11.04 6.12
CA ALA A 379 -9.15 -9.94 5.51
C ALA A 379 -10.02 -8.64 5.45
N PRO A 380 -9.46 -7.50 5.80
CA PRO A 380 -8.04 -7.19 5.99
C PRO A 380 -7.50 -7.38 7.43
N TYR A 381 -8.11 -8.16 8.30
CA TYR A 381 -7.67 -8.48 9.67
C TYR A 381 -7.44 -7.25 10.55
N GLU A 382 -8.25 -6.23 10.33
CA GLU A 382 -8.10 -4.94 10.98
C GLU A 382 -8.53 -5.01 12.44
N VAL A 383 -7.79 -4.32 13.30
CA VAL A 383 -8.07 -4.21 14.73
C VAL A 383 -9.40 -3.49 14.96
N ILE A 384 -10.22 -4.08 15.84
CA ILE A 384 -11.53 -3.55 16.27
C ILE A 384 -11.38 -2.79 17.58
N ALA A 385 -10.59 -3.30 18.52
CA ALA A 385 -10.31 -2.70 19.82
C ALA A 385 -8.99 -3.23 20.38
N THR A 386 -8.40 -2.48 21.32
CA THR A 386 -7.26 -2.90 22.13
C THR A 386 -7.49 -2.48 23.58
N ASP A 387 -6.62 -2.90 24.51
CA ASP A 387 -6.66 -2.41 25.90
C ASP A 387 -6.42 -0.89 26.01
N TYR A 388 -5.88 -0.26 24.97
CA TYR A 388 -5.50 1.14 24.92
C TYR A 388 -6.47 2.02 24.13
N MET A 389 -7.24 1.45 23.21
CA MET A 389 -8.15 2.18 22.32
C MET A 389 -9.43 1.37 22.06
N LYS A 390 -10.56 1.95 22.41
CA LYS A 390 -11.89 1.32 22.28
C LYS A 390 -12.37 1.28 20.83
N ALA A 391 -13.34 0.43 20.55
CA ALA A 391 -13.92 0.30 19.21
C ALA A 391 -14.54 1.61 18.70
N GLU A 392 -15.23 2.36 19.58
CA GLU A 392 -15.84 3.64 19.21
C GLU A 392 -14.78 4.68 18.82
N GLU A 393 -13.62 4.66 19.49
CA GLU A 393 -12.50 5.56 19.21
C GLU A 393 -11.85 5.22 17.85
N LEU A 394 -11.66 3.93 17.55
CA LEU A 394 -11.16 3.50 16.24
C LEU A 394 -12.14 3.84 15.11
N VAL A 395 -13.44 3.67 15.33
CA VAL A 395 -14.46 4.09 14.35
C VAL A 395 -14.39 5.60 14.13
N ARG A 396 -14.23 6.38 15.21
CA ARG A 396 -14.08 7.84 15.10
C ARG A 396 -12.83 8.24 14.33
N LEU A 397 -11.71 7.55 14.53
CA LEU A 397 -10.49 7.77 13.74
C LEU A 397 -10.69 7.47 12.26
N LYS A 398 -11.53 6.50 11.88
CA LYS A 398 -11.89 6.26 10.47
C LYS A 398 -12.70 7.42 9.87
N MET A 399 -13.55 8.02 10.65
CA MET A 399 -14.27 9.23 10.20
C MET A 399 -13.30 10.39 9.99
N ILE A 400 -12.33 10.56 10.89
CA ILE A 400 -11.27 11.56 10.79
C ILE A 400 -10.38 11.27 9.55
N GLU A 401 -9.96 10.03 9.35
CA GLU A 401 -9.17 9.61 8.19
C GLU A 401 -9.85 10.01 6.88
N ASN A 402 -11.14 9.75 6.75
CA ASN A 402 -11.91 10.16 5.57
C ASN A 402 -11.88 11.69 5.36
N MET A 403 -11.95 12.49 6.42
CA MET A 403 -11.86 13.95 6.29
C MET A 403 -10.45 14.41 5.90
N VAL A 404 -9.41 13.77 6.43
CA VAL A 404 -8.02 14.02 6.03
C VAL A 404 -7.82 13.66 4.54
N ASP A 405 -8.31 12.51 4.10
CA ASP A 405 -8.23 12.13 2.68
C ASP A 405 -8.94 13.15 1.78
N VAL A 406 -10.16 13.54 2.12
CA VAL A 406 -10.97 14.43 1.28
C VAL A 406 -10.43 15.86 1.25
N TYR A 407 -10.03 16.42 2.39
CA TYR A 407 -9.74 17.85 2.50
C TYR A 407 -8.24 18.17 2.55
N TYR A 408 -7.38 17.23 2.97
CA TYR A 408 -5.94 17.42 2.98
C TYR A 408 -5.26 16.71 1.80
N ASN A 409 -5.36 15.38 1.70
CA ASN A 409 -4.59 14.58 0.73
C ASN A 409 -4.99 14.85 -0.72
N ARG A 410 -6.29 15.07 -1.00
CA ARG A 410 -6.74 15.40 -2.38
C ARG A 410 -6.48 16.83 -2.78
N GLY A 411 -6.08 17.67 -1.84
CA GLY A 411 -5.72 19.06 -2.07
C GLY A 411 -6.88 19.99 -2.45
N GLY A 412 -6.56 21.27 -2.52
CA GLY A 412 -7.51 22.30 -2.93
C GLY A 412 -8.14 23.06 -1.78
N TYR A 413 -7.65 22.88 -0.56
CA TYR A 413 -8.18 23.53 0.65
C TYR A 413 -7.07 24.09 1.54
N THR A 414 -5.88 24.30 1.01
CA THR A 414 -4.69 24.63 1.82
C THR A 414 -4.89 25.89 2.64
N ARG A 415 -5.32 27.00 2.01
CA ARG A 415 -5.57 28.25 2.75
C ARG A 415 -6.74 28.13 3.72
N THR A 416 -7.79 27.43 3.30
CA THR A 416 -8.98 27.18 4.10
C THR A 416 -8.65 26.38 5.37
N LEU A 417 -7.88 25.30 5.22
CA LEU A 417 -7.44 24.50 6.36
C LEU A 417 -6.54 25.28 7.29
N ASP A 418 -5.55 26.03 6.78
CA ASP A 418 -4.68 26.86 7.60
C ASP A 418 -5.44 27.94 8.37
N TYR A 419 -6.48 28.52 7.77
CA TYR A 419 -7.33 29.48 8.44
C TYR A 419 -8.19 28.84 9.54
N LEU A 420 -8.97 27.82 9.17
CA LEU A 420 -9.94 27.22 10.10
C LEU A 420 -9.29 26.45 11.26
N ILE A 421 -8.18 25.75 11.03
CA ILE A 421 -7.46 24.99 12.08
C ILE A 421 -6.96 25.91 13.19
N ARG A 422 -6.56 27.15 12.86
CA ARG A 422 -6.11 28.12 13.89
C ARG A 422 -7.21 28.55 14.85
N THR A 423 -8.47 28.32 14.49
CA THR A 423 -9.62 28.76 15.25
C THR A 423 -10.18 27.70 16.19
N VAL A 424 -9.76 26.43 16.02
CA VAL A 424 -10.26 25.30 16.80
C VAL A 424 -9.25 24.93 17.89
N ASP A 425 -9.75 24.77 19.12
CA ASP A 425 -8.97 24.18 20.21
C ASP A 425 -8.52 22.75 19.83
N LYS A 426 -7.37 22.30 20.34
CA LYS A 426 -6.73 21.01 20.04
C LYS A 426 -6.07 20.90 18.65
N GLY A 427 -5.89 21.99 17.93
CA GLY A 427 -5.13 22.05 16.67
C GLY A 427 -5.78 21.26 15.53
N ALA A 428 -4.94 20.74 14.62
CA ALA A 428 -5.41 20.05 13.42
C ALA A 428 -6.27 18.81 13.74
N PHE A 429 -5.89 18.00 14.71
CA PHE A 429 -6.69 16.84 15.11
C PHE A 429 -8.10 17.23 15.54
N GLY A 430 -8.23 18.22 16.44
CA GLY A 430 -9.54 18.68 16.89
C GLY A 430 -10.39 19.30 15.78
N PHE A 431 -9.77 19.97 14.81
CA PHE A 431 -10.45 20.45 13.61
C PHE A 431 -11.03 19.30 12.77
N PHE A 432 -10.20 18.29 12.42
CA PHE A 432 -10.67 17.15 11.63
C PHE A 432 -11.69 16.29 12.39
N GLU A 433 -11.55 16.18 13.71
CA GLU A 433 -12.53 15.53 14.59
C GLU A 433 -13.89 16.24 14.52
N ALA A 434 -13.91 17.56 14.70
CA ALA A 434 -15.14 18.36 14.64
C ALA A 434 -15.77 18.34 13.22
N LEU A 435 -14.93 18.39 12.18
CA LEU A 435 -15.39 18.27 10.78
C LEU A 435 -15.99 16.90 10.51
N ALA A 436 -15.38 15.82 11.03
CA ALA A 436 -15.89 14.47 10.90
C ALA A 436 -17.25 14.32 11.59
N ASP A 437 -17.38 14.79 12.84
CA ASP A 437 -18.64 14.79 13.56
C ASP A 437 -19.74 15.53 12.76
N PHE A 438 -19.45 16.74 12.30
CA PHE A 438 -20.37 17.52 11.46
C PHE A 438 -20.76 16.79 10.17
N TYR A 439 -19.80 16.19 9.47
CA TYR A 439 -20.00 15.48 8.21
C TYR A 439 -20.95 14.29 8.37
N TYR A 440 -20.73 13.48 9.41
CA TYR A 440 -21.52 12.28 9.67
C TYR A 440 -22.87 12.58 10.31
N GLU A 441 -22.97 13.54 11.22
CA GLU A 441 -24.25 14.01 11.79
C GLU A 441 -25.17 14.59 10.73
N SER A 442 -24.61 15.27 9.73
CA SER A 442 -25.36 15.82 8.60
C SER A 442 -25.73 14.79 7.52
N GLY A 443 -25.29 13.53 7.66
CA GLY A 443 -25.59 12.45 6.71
C GLY A 443 -24.86 12.56 5.37
N PHE A 444 -23.79 13.35 5.27
CA PHE A 444 -23.07 13.55 4.01
C PHE A 444 -22.35 12.30 3.50
N GLN A 445 -22.08 11.32 4.37
CA GLN A 445 -21.46 10.04 4.02
C GLN A 445 -22.36 9.11 3.18
N HIS A 446 -23.67 9.34 3.13
CA HIS A 446 -24.61 8.42 2.47
C HIS A 446 -24.61 8.52 0.92
N ALA A 447 -23.89 9.48 0.35
CA ALA A 447 -23.78 9.61 -1.10
C ALA A 447 -22.38 10.08 -1.52
N SER A 448 -21.92 9.59 -2.67
CA SER A 448 -20.69 10.12 -3.28
C SER A 448 -20.83 11.63 -3.55
N ARG A 449 -19.86 12.41 -3.15
CA ARG A 449 -19.83 13.86 -3.26
C ARG A 449 -18.86 14.32 -4.35
N LYS A 450 -19.31 15.23 -5.20
CA LYS A 450 -18.43 15.92 -6.15
C LYS A 450 -17.56 16.92 -5.40
N LYS A 451 -16.46 17.34 -6.01
CA LYS A 451 -15.55 18.34 -5.42
C LYS A 451 -16.27 19.65 -5.10
N GLU A 452 -17.22 20.07 -5.95
CA GLU A 452 -18.05 21.26 -5.69
C GLU A 452 -18.89 21.14 -4.41
N ASP A 453 -19.42 19.95 -4.12
CA ASP A 453 -20.21 19.74 -2.91
C ASP A 453 -19.33 19.70 -1.65
N GLN A 454 -18.10 19.24 -1.77
CA GLN A 454 -17.13 19.27 -0.68
C GLN A 454 -16.77 20.72 -0.28
N TYR A 455 -16.64 21.65 -1.24
CA TYR A 455 -16.47 23.08 -0.94
C TYR A 455 -17.68 23.66 -0.20
N ARG A 456 -18.91 23.30 -0.58
CA ARG A 456 -20.12 23.73 0.12
C ARG A 456 -20.18 23.16 1.55
N ILE A 457 -19.79 21.91 1.73
CA ILE A 457 -19.80 21.25 3.05
C ILE A 457 -18.84 21.93 4.01
N ILE A 458 -17.59 22.19 3.59
CA ILE A 458 -16.62 22.87 4.47
C ILE A 458 -17.04 24.32 4.76
N PHE A 459 -17.73 24.99 3.83
CA PHE A 459 -18.31 26.31 4.07
C PHE A 459 -19.42 26.26 5.11
N LYS A 460 -20.36 25.30 5.02
CA LYS A 460 -21.40 25.09 6.05
C LYS A 460 -20.80 24.75 7.42
N PHE A 461 -19.71 23.97 7.43
CA PHE A 461 -18.99 23.69 8.66
C PHE A 461 -18.40 24.97 9.27
N ALA A 462 -17.78 25.82 8.46
CA ALA A 462 -17.29 27.12 8.92
C ALA A 462 -18.40 28.03 9.46
N GLN A 463 -19.58 28.04 8.85
CA GLN A 463 -20.77 28.76 9.37
C GLN A 463 -21.19 28.19 10.75
N LYS A 464 -21.16 26.87 10.94
CA LYS A 464 -21.40 26.23 12.26
C LYS A 464 -20.38 26.69 13.30
N LEU A 465 -19.09 26.68 12.97
CA LEU A 465 -18.03 27.17 13.87
C LEU A 465 -18.24 28.64 14.27
N ALA A 466 -18.69 29.49 13.34
CA ALA A 466 -19.02 30.88 13.62
C ALA A 466 -20.24 31.01 14.54
N ALA A 467 -21.30 30.24 14.31
CA ALA A 467 -22.49 30.21 15.17
C ALA A 467 -22.15 29.74 16.58
N ASP A 468 -21.18 28.83 16.74
CA ASP A 468 -20.69 28.33 18.01
C ASP A 468 -19.69 29.30 18.70
N GLY A 469 -19.44 30.47 18.09
CA GLY A 469 -18.53 31.51 18.60
C GLY A 469 -17.04 31.18 18.53
N GLN A 470 -16.68 30.17 17.76
CA GLN A 470 -15.29 29.71 17.56
C GLN A 470 -14.55 30.51 16.50
N VAL A 471 -15.27 31.14 15.59
CA VAL A 471 -14.71 31.99 14.50
C VAL A 471 -15.40 33.34 14.53
N PRO A 472 -14.70 34.49 14.67
CA PRO A 472 -15.32 35.81 14.58
C PRO A 472 -15.73 36.10 13.13
N ASP A 473 -16.96 36.50 12.93
CA ASP A 473 -17.57 37.08 11.69
C ASP A 473 -17.04 36.51 10.35
N ALA A 474 -16.99 35.18 10.29
CA ALA A 474 -16.13 34.41 9.39
C ALA A 474 -16.71 34.19 8.00
N GLU A 475 -17.96 34.56 7.72
CA GLU A 475 -18.59 34.15 6.46
C GLU A 475 -17.91 34.78 5.24
N ALA A 476 -17.72 36.09 5.25
CA ALA A 476 -17.10 36.79 4.13
C ALA A 476 -15.62 36.42 3.94
N GLU A 477 -14.87 36.28 5.04
CA GLU A 477 -13.46 35.90 4.99
C GLU A 477 -13.28 34.43 4.55
N THR A 478 -14.06 33.51 5.10
CA THR A 478 -14.07 32.11 4.69
C THR A 478 -14.43 31.96 3.22
N LEU A 479 -15.44 32.70 2.73
CA LEU A 479 -15.82 32.68 1.32
C LEU A 479 -14.67 33.21 0.41
N ALA A 480 -14.00 34.26 0.82
CA ALA A 480 -12.86 34.82 0.06
C ALA A 480 -11.72 33.80 -0.02
N ILE A 481 -11.39 33.11 1.08
CA ILE A 481 -10.34 32.10 1.16
C ILE A 481 -10.71 30.86 0.33
N LEU A 482 -11.96 30.36 0.45
CA LEU A 482 -12.45 29.23 -0.34
C LEU A 482 -12.45 29.54 -1.83
N ASN A 483 -12.88 30.75 -2.23
CA ASN A 483 -12.82 31.16 -3.63
C ASN A 483 -11.38 31.17 -4.16
N ALA A 484 -10.40 31.63 -3.35
CA ALA A 484 -8.99 31.62 -3.74
C ALA A 484 -8.45 30.17 -3.91
N ASP A 485 -8.82 29.25 -3.01
CA ASP A 485 -8.46 27.83 -3.13
C ASP A 485 -9.11 27.18 -4.37
N MET A 486 -10.39 27.51 -4.66
CA MET A 486 -11.11 27.01 -5.82
C MET A 486 -10.53 27.54 -7.14
N GLU A 487 -10.20 28.82 -7.22
CA GLU A 487 -9.63 29.46 -8.40
C GLU A 487 -8.30 28.83 -8.79
N GLU A 488 -7.48 28.49 -7.80
CA GLU A 488 -6.18 27.82 -8.01
C GLU A 488 -6.30 26.36 -8.46
N THR A 489 -7.29 25.63 -7.95
CA THR A 489 -7.33 24.17 -8.06
C THR A 489 -8.41 23.62 -8.96
N MET A 490 -9.46 24.37 -9.27
CA MET A 490 -10.55 23.93 -10.13
C MET A 490 -10.30 24.30 -11.60
N ASN A 491 -10.83 23.46 -12.50
CA ASN A 491 -10.91 23.84 -13.89
C ASN A 491 -11.75 25.14 -14.03
N PRO A 492 -11.31 26.13 -14.82
CA PRO A 492 -11.98 27.44 -14.95
C PRO A 492 -13.48 27.37 -15.30
N ASP A 493 -13.88 26.43 -16.15
CA ASP A 493 -15.28 26.29 -16.54
C ASP A 493 -16.13 25.69 -15.40
N THR A 494 -15.54 24.78 -14.62
CA THR A 494 -16.19 24.22 -13.43
C THR A 494 -16.34 25.27 -12.35
N TYR A 495 -15.32 26.10 -12.12
CA TYR A 495 -15.37 27.23 -11.18
C TYR A 495 -16.46 28.23 -11.58
N LYS A 496 -16.51 28.68 -12.86
CA LYS A 496 -17.58 29.58 -13.37
C LYS A 496 -18.97 28.98 -13.20
N ARG A 497 -19.11 27.67 -13.45
CA ARG A 497 -20.38 26.96 -13.25
C ARG A 497 -20.77 26.92 -11.78
N PHE A 498 -19.82 26.70 -10.88
CA PHE A 498 -20.02 26.70 -9.44
C PHE A 498 -20.53 28.09 -8.97
N LEU A 499 -19.86 29.17 -9.35
CA LEU A 499 -20.27 30.55 -8.99
C LEU A 499 -21.71 30.87 -9.43
N ARG A 500 -22.17 30.33 -10.57
CA ARG A 500 -23.57 30.51 -11.03
C ARG A 500 -24.56 29.72 -10.20
N LYS A 501 -24.19 28.56 -9.65
CA LYS A 501 -25.08 27.71 -8.84
C LYS A 501 -25.14 28.16 -7.38
N GLY A 502 -24.10 28.87 -6.91
CA GLY A 502 -24.00 29.34 -5.54
C GLY A 502 -23.52 28.28 -4.54
N TRP A 503 -23.51 28.69 -3.28
CA TRP A 503 -22.97 27.96 -2.13
C TRP A 503 -24.00 27.07 -1.41
N GLU A 504 -25.24 27.03 -1.86
CA GLU A 504 -26.29 26.18 -1.31
C GLU A 504 -26.11 24.71 -1.74
N ILE A 505 -26.31 23.77 -0.81
CA ILE A 505 -26.34 22.32 -1.06
C ILE A 505 -27.77 21.86 -1.18
#